data_b1613c50a4f8da95850e612b09619194
#
_entry.id   b1613c50a4f8da95850e612b09619194
#
_cell.length_a   1.000
_cell.length_b   1.000
_cell.length_c   1.000
_cell.angle_alpha   90.00
_cell.angle_beta   90.00
_cell.angle_gamma   90.00
#
_symmetry.space_group_name_H-M   'P 1'
#
loop_
_entity.id
_entity.type
_entity.pdbx_description
1 polymer ?
#
loop_
_entity_poly.entity_id
_entity_poly.type
_entity_poly.pdbx_seq_one_letter_code
_entity_poly.pdbx_strand_id
1 'polypeptide(L)'
;MKITENHIDKATSFFSSSQGILQIGEQTYSELICWQDGKVSIIPQTTIEELNEQIFISVIETAENCPEVIIIGTGAKQKFLHPKIAAVLSAYGIGFECMNTASACRTLVLLQEEGRSTWAWLWP
;
A
#
# COMPACT_ATOMS: atom_id res chain seq x y z
N MET A 1 -21.10 -8.29 2.31
CA MET A 1 -20.42 -7.70 1.17
C MET A 1 -19.19 -8.50 0.81
N LYS A 2 -19.01 -8.71 -0.43
CA LYS A 2 -17.79 -9.40 -0.82
C LYS A 2 -16.67 -8.38 -0.96
N ILE A 3 -15.49 -8.81 -0.65
CA ILE A 3 -14.31 -8.02 -0.92
C ILE A 3 -14.13 -7.98 -2.42
N THR A 4 -14.07 -6.79 -2.95
CA THR A 4 -13.83 -6.62 -4.37
C THR A 4 -12.33 -6.57 -4.60
N GLU A 5 -11.87 -7.51 -5.37
CA GLU A 5 -10.48 -7.60 -5.73
C GLU A 5 -10.36 -7.26 -7.20
N ASN A 6 -9.64 -6.20 -7.51
CA ASN A 6 -9.48 -5.74 -8.87
C ASN A 6 -8.05 -5.91 -9.33
N HIS A 7 -7.89 -6.42 -10.54
CA HIS A 7 -6.58 -6.45 -11.17
C HIS A 7 -6.40 -5.18 -11.98
N ILE A 8 -5.35 -4.46 -11.67
CA ILE A 8 -4.99 -3.23 -12.36
C ILE A 8 -3.75 -3.52 -13.20
N ASP A 9 -3.80 -3.13 -14.47
CA ASP A 9 -2.64 -3.30 -15.34
C ASP A 9 -1.50 -2.43 -14.82
N LYS A 10 -0.43 -3.06 -14.38
CA LYS A 10 0.70 -2.36 -13.79
C LYS A 10 1.32 -1.34 -14.74
N ALA A 11 1.37 -1.67 -16.03
CA ALA A 11 1.99 -0.79 -17.01
C ALA A 11 1.22 0.50 -17.23
N THR A 12 -0.08 0.50 -16.92
CA THR A 12 -0.94 1.67 -17.14
C THR A 12 -1.52 2.22 -15.85
N SER A 13 -1.20 1.61 -14.70
CA SER A 13 -1.73 2.09 -13.42
C SER A 13 -1.18 3.47 -13.11
N PHE A 14 -2.06 4.34 -12.69
CA PHE A 14 -1.66 5.60 -12.09
C PHE A 14 -2.38 5.76 -10.76
N PHE A 15 -1.81 6.59 -9.91
CA PHE A 15 -2.33 6.81 -8.57
C PHE A 15 -2.50 8.31 -8.35
N SER A 16 -3.60 8.70 -7.71
CA SER A 16 -3.76 10.07 -7.24
C SER A 16 -4.57 10.08 -5.97
N SER A 17 -4.37 11.11 -5.15
CA SER A 17 -5.06 11.25 -3.89
C SER A 17 -5.44 12.71 -3.71
N SER A 18 -6.70 12.96 -3.41
CA SER A 18 -7.22 14.31 -3.21
C SER A 18 -8.48 14.25 -2.37
N GLN A 19 -8.55 15.09 -1.33
CA GLN A 19 -9.74 15.29 -0.52
C GLN A 19 -10.38 14.00 0.00
N GLY A 20 -9.53 13.08 0.50
CA GLY A 20 -10.02 11.85 1.08
C GLY A 20 -10.44 10.80 0.05
N ILE A 21 -10.14 11.02 -1.22
CA ILE A 21 -10.42 10.07 -2.29
C ILE A 21 -9.12 9.62 -2.92
N LEU A 22 -8.94 8.32 -2.99
CA LEU A 22 -7.79 7.70 -3.66
C LEU A 22 -8.26 7.16 -4.99
N GLN A 23 -7.54 7.48 -6.05
CA GLN A 23 -7.82 6.93 -7.37
C GLN A 23 -6.67 6.05 -7.81
N ILE A 24 -6.99 4.82 -8.23
CA ILE A 24 -6.03 3.90 -8.80
C ILE A 24 -6.60 3.43 -10.13
N GLY A 25 -5.94 3.80 -11.21
CA GLY A 25 -6.50 3.57 -12.54
C GLY A 25 -7.82 4.31 -12.68
N GLU A 26 -8.89 3.58 -13.00
CA GLU A 26 -10.22 4.16 -13.17
C GLU A 26 -11.11 4.00 -11.93
N GLN A 27 -10.60 3.35 -10.87
CA GLN A 27 -11.38 3.10 -9.66
C GLN A 27 -11.03 4.10 -8.58
N THR A 28 -12.03 4.44 -7.75
CA THR A 28 -11.83 5.33 -6.61
C THR A 28 -12.13 4.61 -5.32
N TYR A 29 -11.44 5.02 -4.27
CA TYR A 29 -11.54 4.38 -2.95
C TYR A 29 -11.59 5.44 -1.86
N SER A 30 -12.41 5.19 -0.84
CA SER A 30 -12.51 6.06 0.33
C SER A 30 -12.16 5.31 1.62
N GLU A 31 -11.67 4.08 1.51
CA GLU A 31 -11.25 3.27 2.63
C GLU A 31 -9.79 2.86 2.45
N LEU A 32 -9.18 2.34 3.52
CA LEU A 32 -7.83 1.80 3.43
C LEU A 32 -7.80 0.68 2.40
N ILE A 33 -6.82 0.74 1.51
CA ILE A 33 -6.63 -0.33 0.53
C ILE A 33 -5.22 -0.88 0.63
N CYS A 34 -5.08 -2.11 0.20
CA CYS A 34 -3.79 -2.76 0.01
C CYS A 34 -3.61 -3.02 -1.49
N TRP A 35 -2.48 -2.59 -2.00
CA TRP A 35 -2.12 -2.80 -3.41
C TRP A 35 -0.91 -3.72 -3.45
N GLN A 36 -1.04 -4.84 -4.16
CA GLN A 36 0.01 -5.85 -4.26
C GLN A 36 0.29 -6.13 -5.73
N ASP A 37 1.23 -5.40 -6.30
CA ASP A 37 1.67 -5.59 -7.70
C ASP A 37 0.49 -5.61 -8.68
N GLY A 38 -0.43 -4.67 -8.53
CA GLY A 38 -1.58 -4.53 -9.41
C GLY A 38 -2.88 -5.10 -8.88
N LYS A 39 -2.83 -5.80 -7.75
CA LYS A 39 -4.02 -6.37 -7.14
C LYS A 39 -4.46 -5.51 -5.97
N VAL A 40 -5.69 -5.00 -6.01
CA VAL A 40 -6.22 -4.10 -5.00
C VAL A 40 -7.22 -4.83 -4.11
N SER A 41 -7.06 -4.66 -2.81
CA SER A 41 -8.00 -5.18 -1.81
C SER A 41 -8.41 -4.05 -0.88
N ILE A 42 -9.70 -3.92 -0.61
CA ILE A 42 -10.19 -2.96 0.37
C ILE A 42 -10.11 -3.59 1.75
N ILE A 43 -9.61 -2.83 2.71
CA ILE A 43 -9.55 -3.27 4.10
C ILE A 43 -10.58 -2.46 4.86
N PRO A 44 -11.81 -2.99 5.00
CA PRO A 44 -12.92 -2.19 5.55
C PRO A 44 -12.75 -1.95 7.04
N GLN A 45 -13.24 -0.79 7.48
CA GLN A 45 -13.34 -0.43 8.90
C GLN A 45 -11.99 -0.46 9.63
N THR A 46 -10.90 -0.25 8.90
CA THR A 46 -9.56 -0.24 9.46
C THR A 46 -8.90 1.09 9.13
N THR A 47 -8.29 1.72 10.12
CA THR A 47 -7.55 2.97 9.91
C THR A 47 -6.07 2.66 9.78
N ILE A 48 -5.33 3.66 9.28
CA ILE A 48 -3.90 3.50 9.09
C ILE A 48 -3.18 3.28 10.43
N GLU A 49 -3.69 3.88 11.50
CA GLU A 49 -3.08 3.75 12.83
C GLU A 49 -3.24 2.35 13.42
N GLU A 50 -4.17 1.56 12.88
CA GLU A 50 -4.39 0.20 13.35
C GLU A 50 -3.44 -0.82 12.73
N LEU A 51 -2.63 -0.41 11.76
CA LEU A 51 -1.64 -1.30 11.18
C LEU A 51 -0.57 -1.63 12.22
N ASN A 52 -0.23 -2.91 12.30
CA ASN A 52 0.79 -3.38 13.22
C ASN A 52 1.61 -4.48 12.55
N GLU A 53 2.69 -4.89 13.21
CA GLU A 53 3.61 -5.86 12.63
C GLU A 53 2.95 -7.20 12.30
N GLN A 54 1.94 -7.61 13.07
CA GLN A 54 1.27 -8.90 12.83
C GLN A 54 0.51 -8.90 11.51
N ILE A 55 -0.06 -7.77 11.13
CA ILE A 55 -0.76 -7.66 9.85
C ILE A 55 0.21 -7.90 8.70
N PHE A 56 1.38 -7.28 8.75
CA PHE A 56 2.38 -7.44 7.71
C PHE A 56 2.95 -8.85 7.67
N ILE A 57 3.25 -9.42 8.84
CA ILE A 57 3.76 -10.79 8.93
C ILE A 57 2.76 -11.76 8.30
N SER A 58 1.49 -11.60 8.64
CA SER A 58 0.44 -12.47 8.12
C SER A 58 0.36 -12.43 6.60
N VAL A 59 0.43 -11.23 6.02
CA VAL A 59 0.37 -11.08 4.56
C VAL A 59 1.62 -11.67 3.90
N ILE A 60 2.79 -11.42 4.47
CA ILE A 60 4.05 -11.94 3.95
C ILE A 60 4.06 -13.46 3.94
N GLU A 61 3.60 -14.08 5.04
CA GLU A 61 3.65 -15.53 5.18
C GLU A 61 2.67 -16.25 4.27
N THR A 62 1.61 -15.57 3.82
CA THR A 62 0.63 -16.17 2.92
C THR A 62 0.90 -15.86 1.46
N ALA A 63 1.84 -14.99 1.16
CA ALA A 63 2.15 -14.60 -0.21
C ALA A 63 3.12 -15.58 -0.85
N GLU A 64 2.99 -15.78 -2.17
CA GLU A 64 3.93 -16.60 -2.91
C GLU A 64 5.29 -15.94 -2.99
N ASN A 65 5.31 -14.63 -3.17
CA ASN A 65 6.55 -13.87 -3.31
C ASN A 65 6.47 -12.60 -2.48
N CYS A 66 7.57 -12.27 -1.81
CA CYS A 66 7.66 -11.01 -1.06
C CYS A 66 8.00 -9.87 -2.00
N PRO A 67 7.54 -8.65 -1.70
CA PRO A 67 7.90 -7.49 -2.50
C PRO A 67 9.31 -7.04 -2.15
N GLU A 68 9.89 -6.19 -2.99
CA GLU A 68 11.16 -5.55 -2.68
C GLU A 68 10.96 -4.42 -1.68
N VAL A 69 9.80 -3.74 -1.75
CA VAL A 69 9.53 -2.59 -0.89
C VAL A 69 8.04 -2.51 -0.59
N ILE A 70 7.73 -2.02 0.60
CA ILE A 70 6.36 -1.71 1.03
C ILE A 70 6.29 -0.22 1.29
N ILE A 71 5.29 0.43 0.67
CA ILE A 71 5.04 1.86 0.79
C ILE A 71 3.75 2.05 1.59
N ILE A 72 3.79 2.94 2.58
CA ILE A 72 2.61 3.30 3.34
C ILE A 72 2.23 4.73 3.04
N GLY A 73 0.99 4.94 2.59
CA GLY A 73 0.43 6.28 2.43
C GLY A 73 -0.51 6.56 3.60
N THR A 74 -0.18 7.58 4.39
CA THR A 74 -0.84 7.81 5.68
C THR A 74 -1.96 8.84 5.63
N GLY A 75 -2.44 9.20 4.44
CA GLY A 75 -3.49 10.19 4.28
C GLY A 75 -2.91 11.56 3.94
N ALA A 76 -3.65 12.62 4.27
CA ALA A 76 -3.24 13.98 3.93
C ALA A 76 -1.95 14.40 4.62
N LYS A 77 -1.70 13.88 5.82
CA LYS A 77 -0.51 14.19 6.60
C LYS A 77 0.33 12.95 6.80
N GLN A 78 1.65 13.15 6.83
CA GLN A 78 2.53 12.06 7.18
C GLN A 78 2.36 11.70 8.65
N LYS A 79 2.22 10.39 8.90
CA LYS A 79 2.19 9.84 10.26
C LYS A 79 3.24 8.75 10.34
N PHE A 80 3.78 8.56 11.53
CA PHE A 80 4.78 7.51 11.74
C PHE A 80 4.09 6.30 12.36
N LEU A 81 4.36 5.14 11.79
CA LEU A 81 3.87 3.87 12.33
C LEU A 81 4.88 3.37 13.37
N HIS A 82 4.44 2.39 14.16
CA HIS A 82 5.30 1.86 15.23
C HIS A 82 6.61 1.32 14.64
N PRO A 83 7.75 1.63 15.26
CA PRO A 83 9.06 1.19 14.76
C PRO A 83 9.22 -0.32 14.58
N LYS A 84 8.43 -1.12 15.29
CA LYS A 84 8.46 -2.57 15.15
C LYS A 84 8.11 -3.02 13.74
N ILE A 85 7.28 -2.26 13.02
CA ILE A 85 6.90 -2.62 11.67
C ILE A 85 8.12 -2.60 10.76
N ALA A 86 8.88 -1.50 10.79
CA ALA A 86 10.09 -1.39 9.98
C ALA A 86 11.11 -2.47 10.34
N ALA A 87 11.26 -2.75 11.64
CA ALA A 87 12.21 -3.76 12.10
C ALA A 87 11.85 -5.16 11.57
N VAL A 88 10.56 -5.51 11.63
CA VAL A 88 10.09 -6.80 11.13
C VAL A 88 10.31 -6.92 9.63
N LEU A 89 9.95 -5.89 8.88
CA LEU A 89 10.10 -5.91 7.43
C LEU A 89 11.56 -5.97 7.01
N SER A 90 12.42 -5.29 7.75
CA SER A 90 13.86 -5.35 7.51
C SER A 90 14.38 -6.78 7.69
N ALA A 91 13.87 -7.50 8.67
CA ALA A 91 14.26 -8.90 8.90
C ALA A 91 13.89 -9.80 7.72
N TYR A 92 12.84 -9.45 6.98
CA TYR A 92 12.47 -10.17 5.76
C TYR A 92 13.18 -9.64 4.52
N GLY A 93 14.06 -8.66 4.67
CA GLY A 93 14.75 -8.07 3.54
C GLY A 93 13.88 -7.13 2.70
N ILE A 94 12.81 -6.61 3.27
CA ILE A 94 11.86 -5.74 2.58
C ILE A 94 12.10 -4.29 2.96
N GLY A 95 12.25 -3.41 1.97
CA GLY A 95 12.33 -1.98 2.21
C GLY A 95 10.98 -1.43 2.68
N PHE A 96 11.00 -0.37 3.49
CA PHE A 96 9.78 0.17 4.06
C PHE A 96 9.86 1.67 4.13
N GLU A 97 8.85 2.36 3.60
CA GLU A 97 8.77 3.81 3.66
C GLU A 97 7.34 4.25 3.95
N CYS A 98 7.24 5.26 4.79
CA CYS A 98 5.97 5.81 5.25
C CYS A 98 5.93 7.29 4.84
N MET A 99 4.85 7.71 4.19
CA MET A 99 4.73 9.09 3.70
C MET A 99 3.25 9.46 3.57
N ASN A 100 2.95 10.73 3.30
CA ASN A 100 1.56 11.07 3.01
C ASN A 100 1.13 10.38 1.71
N THR A 101 -0.17 10.23 1.52
CA THR A 101 -0.67 9.42 0.41
C THR A 101 -0.38 10.02 -0.95
N ALA A 102 -0.38 11.35 -1.07
CA ALA A 102 -0.03 11.97 -2.35
C ALA A 102 1.41 11.65 -2.75
N SER A 103 2.33 11.68 -1.79
CA SER A 103 3.72 11.29 -2.04
C SER A 103 3.84 9.82 -2.36
N ALA A 104 3.07 8.99 -1.64
CA ALA A 104 3.06 7.55 -1.89
C ALA A 104 2.62 7.23 -3.32
N CYS A 105 1.60 7.93 -3.80
CA CYS A 105 1.13 7.74 -5.17
C CYS A 105 2.23 8.03 -6.18
N ARG A 106 2.96 9.13 -6.00
CA ARG A 106 4.06 9.48 -6.91
C ARG A 106 5.18 8.44 -6.85
N THR A 107 5.51 7.98 -5.65
CA THR A 107 6.55 6.97 -5.47
C THR A 107 6.15 5.65 -6.16
N LEU A 108 4.90 5.24 -6.03
CA LEU A 108 4.43 4.01 -6.64
C LEU A 108 4.51 4.04 -8.16
N VAL A 109 4.21 5.19 -8.78
CA VAL A 109 4.35 5.32 -10.23
C VAL A 109 5.80 5.10 -10.64
N LEU A 110 6.74 5.72 -9.92
CA LEU A 110 8.16 5.55 -10.22
C LEU A 110 8.61 4.10 -10.06
N LEU A 111 8.19 3.45 -8.98
CA LEU A 111 8.58 2.05 -8.73
C LEU A 111 8.03 1.12 -9.81
N GLN A 112 6.82 1.37 -10.28
CA GLN A 112 6.26 0.59 -11.37
C GLN A 112 7.06 0.77 -12.65
N GLU A 113 7.48 2.01 -12.95
CA GLU A 113 8.28 2.28 -14.14
C GLU A 113 9.63 1.57 -14.09
N GLU A 114 10.15 1.37 -12.88
CA GLU A 114 11.40 0.64 -12.67
C GLU A 114 11.19 -0.88 -12.65
N GLY A 115 9.96 -1.34 -12.72
CA GLY A 115 9.67 -2.77 -12.71
C GLY A 115 9.88 -3.44 -11.36
N ARG A 116 9.88 -2.67 -10.29
CA ARG A 116 10.12 -3.22 -8.94
C ARG A 116 8.83 -3.78 -8.34
N SER A 117 8.95 -4.92 -7.68
CA SER A 117 7.84 -5.53 -6.97
C SER A 117 7.54 -4.72 -5.71
N THR A 118 6.30 -4.24 -5.59
CA THR A 118 5.92 -3.29 -4.56
C THR A 118 4.55 -3.63 -4.00
N TRP A 119 4.42 -3.56 -2.69
CA TRP A 119 3.12 -3.55 -2.02
C TRP A 119 2.93 -2.19 -1.38
N ALA A 120 1.68 -1.78 -1.22
CA ALA A 120 1.35 -0.52 -0.56
C ALA A 120 0.09 -0.65 0.25
N TRP A 121 0.06 0.02 1.39
CA TRP A 121 -1.17 0.27 2.13
C TRP A 121 -1.43 1.76 2.04
N LEU A 122 -2.57 2.13 1.47
CA LEU A 122 -2.87 3.53 1.18
C LEU A 122 -4.16 3.94 1.89
N TRP A 123 -4.03 4.95 2.72
CA TRP A 123 -5.16 5.61 3.39
C TRP A 123 -5.54 6.83 2.57
N PRO A 124 -6.80 6.96 2.11
CA PRO A 124 -7.23 8.09 1.26
C PRO A 124 -7.13 9.46 1.90
#